data_76c94a0a7bf0bebcc20ae64cf3acbe14
#
_entry.id   76c94a0a7bf0bebcc20ae64cf3acbe14
#
_cell.length_a   1.000
_cell.length_b   1.000
_cell.length_c   1.000
_cell.angle_alpha   90.00
_cell.angle_beta   90.00
_cell.angle_gamma   90.00
#
_symmetry.space_group_name_H-M   'P 1'
#
loop_
_entity.id
_entity.type
_entity.pdbx_description
1 polymer ?
#
loop_
_entity_poly.entity_id
_entity_poly.type
_entity_poly.pdbx_seq_one_letter_code
_entity_poly.pdbx_strand_id
1 'polypeptide(L)' 'MGNNMDYSALLTNEQKKSILEARIAQFAGEAYQHTLNKSVAGDNAEAVQAADEALAILENAITVHQDELAKLPTE' A
#
# COMPACT_ATOMS: atom_id res chain seq x y z
N MET A 1 -14.12 26.99 5.80
CA MET A 1 -12.89 26.99 6.56
C MET A 1 -12.36 25.62 6.76
N GLY A 2 -11.20 25.36 6.25
CA GLY A 2 -10.57 24.06 6.36
C GLY A 2 -10.18 23.75 7.79
N ASN A 3 -10.29 22.50 8.13
CA ASN A 3 -9.84 22.02 9.41
C ASN A 3 -8.45 21.45 9.23
N ASN A 4 -7.46 22.08 9.83
CA ASN A 4 -6.07 21.66 9.69
C ASN A 4 -5.65 20.67 10.79
N MET A 5 -6.58 19.81 11.17
CA MET A 5 -6.29 18.82 12.19
C MET A 5 -5.18 17.88 11.72
N ASP A 6 -4.19 17.71 12.53
CA ASP A 6 -3.09 16.79 12.27
C ASP A 6 -3.43 15.45 12.89
N TYR A 7 -3.96 14.54 12.07
CA TYR A 7 -4.36 13.23 12.56
C TYR A 7 -3.18 12.44 13.10
N SER A 8 -2.00 12.66 12.54
CA SER A 8 -0.80 12.00 13.03
C SER A 8 -0.52 12.33 14.50
N ALA A 9 -0.81 13.58 14.90
CA ALA A 9 -0.58 14.00 16.27
C ALA A 9 -1.56 13.38 17.25
N LEU A 10 -2.67 12.83 16.76
CA LEU A 10 -3.67 12.21 17.60
C LEU A 10 -3.38 10.75 17.92
N LEU A 11 -2.37 10.19 17.27
CA LEU A 11 -2.07 8.76 17.37
C LEU A 11 -0.74 8.53 18.07
N THR A 12 -0.67 7.44 18.83
CA THR A 12 0.61 6.99 19.37
C THR A 12 1.43 6.33 18.26
N ASN A 13 2.74 6.19 18.51
CA ASN A 13 3.60 5.51 17.55
C ASN A 13 3.18 4.07 17.34
N GLU A 14 2.71 3.41 18.40
CA GLU A 14 2.20 2.05 18.28
C GLU A 14 0.97 1.97 17.39
N GLN A 15 0.06 2.95 17.55
CA GLN A 15 -1.12 2.98 16.71
C GLN A 15 -0.77 3.21 15.26
N LYS A 16 0.16 4.13 15.00
CA LYS A 16 0.63 4.40 13.63
C LYS A 16 1.25 3.15 13.03
N LYS A 17 2.09 2.45 13.78
CA LYS A 17 2.72 1.23 13.32
C LYS A 17 1.69 0.18 12.94
N SER A 18 0.70 -0.01 13.80
CA SER A 18 -0.35 -0.99 13.56
C SER A 18 -1.13 -0.67 12.29
N ILE A 19 -1.48 0.60 12.10
CA ILE A 19 -2.21 1.03 10.92
C ILE A 19 -1.37 0.80 9.66
N LEU A 20 -0.10 1.22 9.71
CA LEU A 20 0.78 1.08 8.55
C LEU A 20 0.99 -0.38 8.17
N GLU A 21 1.21 -1.24 9.17
CA GLU A 21 1.41 -2.66 8.90
C GLU A 21 0.16 -3.31 8.33
N ALA A 22 -1.01 -2.94 8.83
CA ALA A 22 -2.26 -3.48 8.33
C ALA A 22 -2.50 -3.06 6.88
N ARG A 23 -2.21 -1.80 6.56
CA ARG A 23 -2.39 -1.30 5.20
C ARG A 23 -1.40 -1.92 4.24
N ILE A 24 -0.14 -2.09 4.67
CA ILE A 24 0.87 -2.75 3.84
C ILE A 24 0.40 -4.19 3.51
N ALA A 25 -0.10 -4.91 4.51
CA ALA A 25 -0.58 -6.26 4.29
C ALA A 25 -1.75 -6.27 3.31
N GLN A 26 -2.65 -5.29 3.40
CA GLN A 26 -3.79 -5.19 2.49
C GLN A 26 -3.32 -4.95 1.06
N PHE A 27 -2.41 -3.99 0.87
CA PHE A 27 -1.87 -3.70 -0.46
C PHE A 27 -1.12 -4.89 -1.03
N ALA A 28 -0.35 -5.59 -0.19
CA ALA A 28 0.37 -6.78 -0.63
C ALA A 28 -0.59 -7.88 -1.08
N GLY A 29 -1.72 -8.03 -0.36
CA GLY A 29 -2.74 -9.00 -0.75
C GLY A 29 -3.36 -8.66 -2.10
N GLU A 30 -3.66 -7.37 -2.32
CA GLU A 30 -4.19 -6.94 -3.60
C GLU A 30 -3.17 -7.13 -4.72
N ALA A 31 -1.90 -6.83 -4.45
CA ALA A 31 -0.85 -7.03 -5.44
C ALA A 31 -0.73 -8.50 -5.81
N TYR A 32 -0.83 -9.38 -4.84
CA TYR A 32 -0.79 -10.81 -5.11
C TYR A 32 -1.94 -11.23 -6.03
N GLN A 33 -3.14 -10.68 -5.79
CA GLN A 33 -4.29 -10.97 -6.63
C GLN A 33 -4.05 -10.53 -8.07
N HIS A 34 -3.45 -9.35 -8.27
CA HIS A 34 -3.13 -8.88 -9.62
C HIS A 34 -2.05 -9.73 -10.28
N THR A 35 -1.10 -10.23 -9.49
CA THR A 35 -0.09 -11.15 -10.00
C THR A 35 -0.75 -12.43 -10.54
N LEU A 36 -1.73 -12.95 -9.78
CA LEU A 36 -2.48 -14.11 -10.22
C LEU A 36 -3.29 -13.81 -11.48
N ASN A 37 -3.93 -12.65 -11.52
CA ASN A 37 -4.70 -12.22 -12.68
C ASN A 37 -3.81 -12.13 -13.92
N LYS A 38 -2.60 -11.64 -13.75
CA LYS A 38 -1.64 -11.55 -14.85
C LYS A 38 -1.29 -12.96 -15.39
N SER A 39 -1.08 -13.89 -14.47
CA SER A 39 -0.80 -15.28 -14.86
C SER A 39 -1.97 -15.89 -15.62
N VAL A 40 -3.18 -15.64 -15.16
CA VAL A 40 -4.39 -16.15 -15.81
C VAL A 40 -4.58 -15.53 -17.19
N ALA A 41 -4.21 -14.24 -17.33
CA ALA A 41 -4.39 -13.52 -18.59
C ALA A 41 -3.58 -14.12 -19.73
N GLY A 42 -2.44 -14.76 -19.43
CA GLY A 42 -1.63 -15.41 -20.45
C GLY A 42 -1.19 -14.44 -21.53
N ASP A 43 -1.68 -14.66 -22.76
CA ASP A 43 -1.28 -13.85 -23.91
C ASP A 43 -2.16 -12.62 -24.12
N ASN A 44 -3.13 -12.39 -23.24
CA ASN A 44 -4.01 -11.22 -23.40
C ASN A 44 -3.25 -9.98 -22.97
N ALA A 45 -2.72 -9.25 -23.95
CA ALA A 45 -1.85 -8.10 -23.69
C ALA A 45 -2.56 -7.01 -22.92
N GLU A 46 -3.85 -6.77 -23.18
CA GLU A 46 -4.60 -5.74 -22.49
C GLU A 46 -4.78 -6.08 -21.00
N ALA A 47 -5.09 -7.34 -20.73
CA ALA A 47 -5.26 -7.79 -19.35
C ALA A 47 -3.95 -7.76 -18.59
N VAL A 48 -2.85 -8.13 -19.24
CA VAL A 48 -1.52 -8.08 -18.64
C VAL A 48 -1.15 -6.64 -18.32
N GLN A 49 -1.40 -5.73 -19.26
CA GLN A 49 -1.09 -4.31 -19.04
C GLN A 49 -1.90 -3.73 -17.89
N ALA A 50 -3.18 -4.07 -17.81
CA ALA A 50 -4.03 -3.59 -16.72
C ALA A 50 -3.51 -4.08 -15.36
N ALA A 51 -3.08 -5.34 -15.30
CA ALA A 51 -2.50 -5.88 -14.07
C ALA A 51 -1.19 -5.18 -13.72
N ASP A 52 -0.34 -4.93 -14.71
CA ASP A 52 0.94 -4.25 -14.48
C ASP A 52 0.73 -2.83 -13.97
N GLU A 53 -0.27 -2.11 -14.50
CA GLU A 53 -0.57 -0.77 -14.03
C GLU A 53 -1.08 -0.78 -12.59
N ALA A 54 -1.94 -1.74 -12.27
CA ALA A 54 -2.43 -1.88 -10.90
C ALA A 54 -1.29 -2.21 -9.94
N LEU A 55 -0.38 -3.09 -10.36
CA LEU A 55 0.77 -3.45 -9.55
C LEU A 55 1.68 -2.26 -9.29
N ALA A 56 1.89 -1.41 -10.29
CA ALA A 56 2.73 -0.22 -10.12
C ALA A 56 2.15 0.71 -9.06
N ILE A 57 0.83 0.90 -9.07
CA ILE A 57 0.17 1.75 -8.08
C ILE A 57 0.32 1.15 -6.68
N LEU A 58 0.11 -0.17 -6.56
CA LEU A 58 0.20 -0.83 -5.27
C LEU A 58 1.63 -0.85 -4.74
N GLU A 59 2.61 -1.04 -5.61
CA GLU A 59 4.02 -1.00 -5.21
C GLU A 59 4.39 0.36 -4.67
N ASN A 60 3.90 1.42 -5.33
CA ASN A 60 4.15 2.77 -4.82
C ASN A 60 3.49 2.97 -3.46
N ALA A 61 2.26 2.50 -3.30
CA ALA A 61 1.55 2.61 -2.02
C ALA A 61 2.29 1.88 -0.91
N ILE A 62 2.77 0.67 -1.20
CA ILE A 62 3.54 -0.11 -0.23
C ILE A 62 4.81 0.62 0.16
N THR A 63 5.54 1.15 -0.83
CA THR A 63 6.78 1.87 -0.57
C THR A 63 6.54 3.09 0.31
N VAL A 64 5.51 3.87 0.01
CA VAL A 64 5.17 5.05 0.81
C VAL A 64 4.90 4.65 2.26
N HIS A 65 4.14 3.57 2.45
CA HIS A 65 3.81 3.12 3.80
C HIS A 65 5.03 2.55 4.53
N GLN A 66 5.90 1.85 3.82
CA GLN A 66 7.14 1.34 4.42
C GLN A 66 8.05 2.49 4.84
N ASP A 67 8.12 3.54 4.02
CA ASP A 67 8.92 4.71 4.34
C ASP A 67 8.39 5.40 5.60
N GLU A 68 7.07 5.53 5.71
CA GLU A 68 6.47 6.12 6.90
C GLU A 68 6.73 5.27 8.13
N LEU A 69 6.66 3.96 7.97
CA LEU A 69 6.94 3.03 9.07
C LEU A 69 8.38 3.18 9.55
N ALA A 70 9.32 3.34 8.62
CA ALA A 70 10.73 3.49 8.95
C ALA A 70 11.03 4.81 9.68
N LYS A 71 10.15 5.81 9.51
CA LYS A 71 10.33 7.11 10.17
C LYS A 71 9.84 7.12 11.61
N LEU A 72 9.07 6.10 12.02
CA LEU A 72 8.55 6.08 13.39
C LEU A 72 9.68 5.86 14.38
N PRO A 73 9.66 6.61 15.50
CA PRO A 73 10.68 6.41 16.52
C PRO A 73 10.65 4.99 17.07
N THR A 74 11.82 4.45 17.34
CA THR A 74 11.96 3.15 17.98
C THR A 74 12.04 3.38 19.48
N GLU A 75 11.25 2.65 20.24
CA GLU A 75 11.29 2.79 21.69
C GLU A 75 11.72 1.55 22.37
#